data_e0b7cf907e3b462cd705abe8f6d52811
#
_entry.id   e0b7cf907e3b462cd705abe8f6d52811
#
_cell.length_a   1.000
_cell.length_b   1.000
_cell.length_c   1.000
_cell.angle_alpha   90.00
_cell.angle_beta   90.00
_cell.angle_gamma   90.00
#
_symmetry.space_group_name_H-M   'P 1'
#
loop_
_entity.id
_entity.type
_entity.pdbx_description
1 polymer ?
#
loop_
_entity_poly.entity_id
_entity_poly.type
_entity_poly.pdbx_seq_one_letter_code
_entity_poly.pdbx_strand_id
1 'polypeptide(L)'
;MQTKKVIFTEPGVAQLQTRELGSVTGDQVLVKTEYTVVSGGTERAYLLGMPNTRQVFPTAIGYCGIGRVLEVGAQVSKLQVGDRVLVYHGHHSAYSLVSENRLTKIDNESLDSQDAVFTIIASMGLGGVRKLELELGESAMVIGLGLLGLFSVQFCRLSGANPVIAVDLNPERRALALQLGADYALDPTDPDFVKNVKDLTGGKGIDACVEVTGASTAMQQALECAARQGRISLLGCTRISDCSVDYYAQVHKPGVKLIGAHNMVRPQMDSYPHHWTHHDDCRAILGLMAAGRMQVTPIRSRVVSAEDAPKIYQQLVEDKNFPQGTVFDWRDL
;
A
#
# COMPACT_ATOMS: atom_id res chain seq x y z
N MET A 1 19.56 -23.73 7.81
CA MET A 1 18.91 -23.71 6.49
C MET A 1 19.33 -22.45 5.75
N GLN A 2 19.43 -22.49 4.41
CA GLN A 2 19.77 -21.31 3.60
C GLN A 2 18.54 -20.77 2.87
N THR A 3 18.51 -19.46 2.61
CA THR A 3 17.49 -18.78 1.81
C THR A 3 18.14 -17.79 0.83
N LYS A 4 17.59 -17.68 -0.37
CA LYS A 4 17.90 -16.55 -1.26
C LYS A 4 17.06 -15.34 -0.82
N LYS A 5 17.69 -14.16 -0.76
CA LYS A 5 17.08 -12.92 -0.27
C LYS A 5 17.59 -11.71 -1.05
N VAL A 6 16.70 -10.78 -1.35
CA VAL A 6 17.08 -9.48 -1.93
C VAL A 6 17.69 -8.60 -0.84
N ILE A 7 18.88 -8.08 -1.13
CA ILE A 7 19.65 -7.18 -0.27
C ILE A 7 20.00 -5.92 -1.06
N PHE A 8 19.70 -4.77 -0.52
CA PHE A 8 20.25 -3.50 -0.98
C PHE A 8 21.62 -3.33 -0.33
N THR A 9 22.67 -3.46 -1.12
CA THR A 9 24.06 -3.50 -0.63
C THR A 9 24.65 -2.11 -0.43
N GLU A 10 24.25 -1.17 -1.27
CA GLU A 10 24.62 0.24 -1.26
C GLU A 10 23.55 1.04 -2.01
N PRO A 11 23.54 2.39 -1.95
CA PRO A 11 22.56 3.18 -2.67
C PRO A 11 22.49 2.87 -4.16
N GLY A 12 21.28 2.53 -4.65
CA GLY A 12 21.03 2.17 -6.04
C GLY A 12 21.33 0.72 -6.42
N VAL A 13 21.90 -0.10 -5.52
CA VAL A 13 22.33 -1.46 -5.84
C VAL A 13 21.54 -2.50 -5.06
N ALA A 14 20.82 -3.36 -5.79
CA ALA A 14 20.12 -4.53 -5.27
C ALA A 14 20.80 -5.83 -5.75
N GLN A 15 20.95 -6.79 -4.86
CA GLN A 15 21.52 -8.10 -5.15
C GLN A 15 20.63 -9.22 -4.58
N LEU A 16 20.58 -10.36 -5.26
CA LEU A 16 20.03 -11.59 -4.71
C LEU A 16 21.17 -12.37 -4.05
N GLN A 17 21.11 -12.52 -2.73
CA GLN A 17 22.16 -13.15 -1.95
C GLN A 17 21.63 -14.37 -1.18
N THR A 18 22.48 -15.39 -1.03
CA THR A 18 22.21 -16.51 -0.10
C THR A 18 22.53 -16.07 1.33
N ARG A 19 21.61 -16.36 2.24
CA ARG A 19 21.70 -16.05 3.67
C ARG A 19 21.34 -17.26 4.51
N GLU A 20 21.97 -17.40 5.66
CA GLU A 20 21.59 -18.40 6.66
C GLU A 20 20.31 -17.97 7.37
N LEU A 21 19.39 -18.93 7.56
CA LEU A 21 18.24 -18.81 8.46
C LEU A 21 18.53 -19.60 9.73
N GLY A 22 18.17 -19.03 10.87
CA GLY A 22 18.20 -19.71 12.16
C GLY A 22 17.21 -20.89 12.20
N SER A 23 17.27 -21.64 13.33
CA SER A 23 16.25 -22.66 13.63
C SER A 23 14.97 -22.01 14.12
N VAL A 24 13.84 -22.68 13.88
CA VAL A 24 12.54 -22.24 14.39
C VAL A 24 12.50 -22.38 15.92
N THR A 25 12.15 -21.29 16.62
CA THR A 25 12.05 -21.28 18.10
C THR A 25 10.88 -20.43 18.55
N GLY A 26 10.36 -20.70 19.75
CA GLY A 26 9.33 -19.89 20.40
C GLY A 26 8.08 -19.71 19.56
N ASP A 27 7.72 -18.47 19.24
CA ASP A 27 6.57 -18.05 18.44
C ASP A 27 6.88 -17.92 16.93
N GLN A 28 8.07 -18.36 16.51
CA GLN A 28 8.50 -18.25 15.12
C GLN A 28 7.84 -19.30 14.23
N VAL A 29 7.63 -18.91 12.99
CA VAL A 29 7.09 -19.75 11.92
C VAL A 29 8.01 -19.64 10.72
N LEU A 30 8.39 -20.79 10.15
CA LEU A 30 9.09 -20.87 8.89
C LEU A 30 8.06 -20.97 7.75
N VAL A 31 8.12 -20.05 6.82
CA VAL A 31 7.24 -19.99 5.66
C VAL A 31 8.05 -20.15 4.38
N LYS A 32 7.66 -21.08 3.47
CA LYS A 32 8.11 -21.06 2.08
C LYS A 32 7.31 -20.01 1.34
N THR A 33 8.01 -19.02 0.82
CA THR A 33 7.39 -17.92 0.08
C THR A 33 6.98 -18.39 -1.31
N GLU A 34 5.76 -18.07 -1.73
CA GLU A 34 5.27 -18.25 -3.09
C GLU A 34 5.50 -16.98 -3.91
N TYR A 35 5.01 -15.84 -3.40
CA TYR A 35 5.10 -14.56 -4.09
C TYR A 35 5.38 -13.40 -3.12
N THR A 36 6.00 -12.32 -3.65
CA THR A 36 6.13 -11.04 -2.95
C THR A 36 5.88 -9.88 -3.91
N VAL A 37 5.28 -8.79 -3.41
CA VAL A 37 4.95 -7.59 -4.20
C VAL A 37 5.99 -6.51 -3.99
N VAL A 38 6.48 -5.90 -5.08
CA VAL A 38 7.35 -4.72 -5.05
C VAL A 38 6.53 -3.48 -4.73
N SER A 39 6.81 -2.85 -3.61
CA SER A 39 6.23 -1.56 -3.22
C SER A 39 7.08 -0.42 -3.79
N GLY A 40 6.86 -0.08 -5.06
CA GLY A 40 7.77 0.75 -5.85
C GLY A 40 8.16 2.07 -5.18
N GLY A 41 7.24 2.84 -4.60
CA GLY A 41 7.54 4.11 -3.94
C GLY A 41 8.43 3.96 -2.69
N THR A 42 8.07 3.03 -1.81
CA THR A 42 8.82 2.76 -0.57
C THR A 42 10.17 2.14 -0.87
N GLU A 43 10.20 1.11 -1.70
CA GLU A 43 11.42 0.37 -1.97
C GLU A 43 12.43 1.19 -2.77
N ARG A 44 11.96 2.02 -3.72
CA ARG A 44 12.82 2.99 -4.41
C ARG A 44 13.45 3.98 -3.41
N ALA A 45 12.68 4.44 -2.44
CA ALA A 45 13.19 5.35 -1.42
C ALA A 45 14.26 4.70 -0.53
N TYR A 46 14.05 3.45 -0.12
CA TYR A 46 15.06 2.68 0.63
C TYR A 46 16.30 2.38 -0.21
N LEU A 47 16.10 1.97 -1.47
CA LEU A 47 17.20 1.66 -2.40
C LEU A 47 18.11 2.87 -2.63
N LEU A 48 17.53 4.07 -2.73
CA LEU A 48 18.29 5.31 -2.96
C LEU A 48 18.74 5.99 -1.65
N GLY A 49 18.43 5.45 -0.48
CA GLY A 49 18.75 6.09 0.81
C GLY A 49 18.09 7.46 0.96
N MET A 50 16.84 7.62 0.48
CA MET A 50 16.12 8.91 0.53
C MET A 50 15.79 9.33 1.98
N PRO A 51 15.52 10.62 2.24
CA PRO A 51 15.02 11.06 3.55
C PRO A 51 13.80 10.26 4.03
N ASN A 52 13.63 10.18 5.36
CA ASN A 52 12.59 9.37 6.02
C ASN A 52 12.67 7.87 5.70
N THR A 53 13.87 7.35 5.40
CA THR A 53 14.22 5.93 5.41
C THR A 53 15.37 5.68 6.40
N ARG A 54 15.67 4.42 6.71
CA ARG A 54 16.76 4.09 7.65
C ARG A 54 18.15 4.50 7.15
N GLN A 55 18.32 4.62 5.83
CA GLN A 55 19.61 4.97 5.19
C GLN A 55 20.79 4.08 5.63
N VAL A 56 20.52 2.81 5.93
CA VAL A 56 21.50 1.83 6.39
C VAL A 56 21.67 0.75 5.33
N PHE A 57 22.92 0.52 4.94
CA PHE A 57 23.31 -0.54 3.99
C PHE A 57 24.37 -1.44 4.62
N PRO A 58 24.39 -2.75 4.35
CA PRO A 58 23.38 -3.47 3.57
C PRO A 58 22.07 -3.65 4.35
N THR A 59 20.92 -3.65 3.62
CA THR A 59 19.60 -3.88 4.23
C THR A 59 18.74 -4.82 3.39
N ALA A 60 17.93 -5.65 4.06
CA ALA A 60 16.90 -6.44 3.42
C ALA A 60 15.62 -5.63 3.26
N ILE A 61 14.88 -5.87 2.18
CA ILE A 61 13.65 -5.15 1.83
C ILE A 61 12.50 -6.11 1.50
N GLY A 62 11.29 -5.56 1.43
CA GLY A 62 10.05 -6.27 1.14
C GLY A 62 9.24 -6.55 2.40
N TYR A 63 7.94 -6.31 2.31
CA TYR A 63 7.03 -6.47 3.45
C TYR A 63 5.68 -7.09 3.07
N CYS A 64 5.45 -7.35 1.79
CA CYS A 64 4.24 -7.97 1.26
C CYS A 64 4.58 -9.33 0.66
N GLY A 65 4.29 -10.41 1.38
CA GLY A 65 4.51 -11.77 0.92
C GLY A 65 3.30 -12.68 1.17
N ILE A 66 3.31 -13.80 0.46
CA ILE A 66 2.39 -14.92 0.63
C ILE A 66 3.17 -16.22 0.52
N GLY A 67 2.77 -17.24 1.26
CA GLY A 67 3.42 -18.55 1.21
C GLY A 67 2.73 -19.59 2.09
N ARG A 68 3.42 -20.72 2.30
CA ARG A 68 2.94 -21.84 3.10
C ARG A 68 3.85 -22.11 4.29
N VAL A 69 3.22 -22.36 5.42
CA VAL A 69 3.91 -22.73 6.67
C VAL A 69 4.59 -24.09 6.49
N LEU A 70 5.90 -24.14 6.75
CA LEU A 70 6.70 -25.35 6.73
C LEU A 70 6.99 -25.90 8.14
N GLU A 71 7.21 -25.01 9.10
CA GLU A 71 7.56 -25.39 10.46
C GLU A 71 7.03 -24.33 11.44
N VAL A 72 6.62 -24.75 12.63
CA VAL A 72 6.10 -23.88 13.67
C VAL A 72 6.86 -24.10 14.98
N GLY A 73 7.16 -23.04 15.68
CA GLY A 73 7.78 -23.10 17.00
C GLY A 73 6.80 -23.52 18.11
N ALA A 74 7.33 -23.90 19.25
CA ALA A 74 6.56 -24.50 20.33
C ALA A 74 5.51 -23.56 20.98
N GLN A 75 5.60 -22.25 20.75
CA GLN A 75 4.66 -21.26 21.29
C GLN A 75 3.64 -20.79 20.23
N VAL A 76 3.72 -21.27 18.99
CA VAL A 76 2.74 -20.98 17.93
C VAL A 76 1.41 -21.66 18.28
N SER A 77 0.33 -20.90 18.20
CA SER A 77 -1.00 -21.37 18.65
C SER A 77 -2.11 -21.23 17.61
N LYS A 78 -1.92 -20.40 16.59
CA LYS A 78 -2.96 -20.05 15.60
C LYS A 78 -2.69 -20.65 14.22
N LEU A 79 -1.51 -21.19 14.00
CA LEU A 79 -1.05 -21.69 12.71
C LEU A 79 -0.52 -23.12 12.83
N GLN A 80 -0.61 -23.86 11.74
CA GLN A 80 -0.08 -25.21 11.60
C GLN A 80 0.66 -25.38 10.26
N VAL A 81 1.47 -26.41 10.18
CA VAL A 81 2.17 -26.78 8.94
C VAL A 81 1.15 -27.00 7.81
N GLY A 82 1.45 -26.44 6.64
CA GLY A 82 0.58 -26.44 5.47
C GLY A 82 -0.36 -25.25 5.34
N ASP A 83 -0.59 -24.49 6.41
CA ASP A 83 -1.42 -23.27 6.35
C ASP A 83 -0.87 -22.30 5.32
N ARG A 84 -1.76 -21.71 4.52
CA ARG A 84 -1.45 -20.62 3.59
C ARG A 84 -1.58 -19.29 4.32
N VAL A 85 -0.55 -18.45 4.21
CA VAL A 85 -0.44 -17.23 5.02
C VAL A 85 0.04 -16.03 4.21
N LEU A 86 -0.49 -14.85 4.51
CA LEU A 86 0.16 -13.58 4.20
C LEU A 86 1.35 -13.38 5.16
N VAL A 87 2.46 -12.87 4.64
CA VAL A 87 3.70 -12.67 5.39
C VAL A 87 4.03 -11.18 5.43
N TYR A 88 3.81 -10.54 6.56
CA TYR A 88 4.14 -9.14 6.77
C TYR A 88 5.57 -8.99 7.28
N HIS A 89 6.40 -8.19 6.59
CA HIS A 89 7.83 -8.02 6.86
C HIS A 89 8.67 -9.32 6.81
N GLY A 90 8.31 -10.26 5.92
CA GLY A 90 9.13 -11.44 5.62
C GLY A 90 10.32 -11.15 4.72
N HIS A 91 10.39 -9.95 4.18
CA HIS A 91 11.29 -9.51 3.11
C HIS A 91 11.00 -10.19 1.76
N HIS A 92 11.73 -9.80 0.71
CA HIS A 92 11.81 -10.54 -0.54
C HIS A 92 12.80 -11.69 -0.37
N SER A 93 12.31 -12.86 0.01
CA SER A 93 13.12 -14.05 0.27
C SER A 93 12.38 -15.34 -0.02
N ALA A 94 13.11 -16.38 -0.44
CA ALA A 94 12.55 -17.70 -0.72
C ALA A 94 11.93 -18.36 0.52
N TYR A 95 12.55 -18.14 1.68
CA TYR A 95 12.03 -18.58 2.98
C TYR A 95 12.04 -17.42 3.97
N SER A 96 10.98 -17.31 4.74
CA SER A 96 10.81 -16.28 5.76
C SER A 96 10.67 -16.94 7.13
N LEU A 97 11.52 -16.55 8.09
CA LEU A 97 11.42 -16.94 9.48
C LEU A 97 10.91 -15.71 10.25
N VAL A 98 9.66 -15.74 10.68
CA VAL A 98 8.96 -14.60 11.30
C VAL A 98 8.13 -15.04 12.50
N SER A 99 7.82 -14.12 13.42
CA SER A 99 6.87 -14.36 14.51
C SER A 99 5.45 -14.57 13.97
N GLU A 100 4.66 -15.44 14.63
CA GLU A 100 3.25 -15.72 14.30
C GLU A 100 2.42 -14.44 14.14
N ASN A 101 2.69 -13.40 14.92
CA ASN A 101 1.96 -12.14 14.85
C ASN A 101 2.20 -11.31 13.57
N ARG A 102 3.07 -11.74 12.68
CA ARG A 102 3.27 -11.16 11.34
C ARG A 102 2.56 -11.92 10.25
N LEU A 103 1.84 -12.96 10.61
CA LEU A 103 1.18 -13.84 9.67
C LEU A 103 -0.33 -13.72 9.76
N THR A 104 -1.00 -13.65 8.63
CA THR A 104 -2.46 -13.71 8.54
C THR A 104 -2.84 -14.93 7.73
N LYS A 105 -3.55 -15.88 8.36
CA LYS A 105 -4.04 -17.09 7.69
C LYS A 105 -5.04 -16.73 6.58
N ILE A 106 -4.95 -17.45 5.46
CA ILE A 106 -5.88 -17.37 4.34
C ILE A 106 -6.70 -18.66 4.34
N ASP A 107 -7.96 -18.54 4.74
CA ASP A 107 -8.87 -19.70 4.84
C ASP A 107 -9.45 -20.09 3.49
N ASN A 108 -9.57 -19.15 2.56
CA ASN A 108 -10.11 -19.42 1.22
C ASN A 108 -8.99 -19.84 0.26
N GLU A 109 -8.81 -21.14 0.06
CA GLU A 109 -7.82 -21.72 -0.86
C GLU A 109 -8.11 -21.41 -2.35
N SER A 110 -9.32 -20.98 -2.72
CA SER A 110 -9.65 -20.64 -4.12
C SER A 110 -9.14 -19.28 -4.57
N LEU A 111 -8.68 -18.41 -3.64
CA LEU A 111 -8.08 -17.14 -4.00
C LEU A 111 -6.73 -17.37 -4.67
N ASP A 112 -6.51 -16.76 -5.84
CA ASP A 112 -5.21 -16.78 -6.50
C ASP A 112 -4.14 -16.13 -5.60
N SER A 113 -3.03 -16.83 -5.36
CA SER A 113 -1.89 -16.31 -4.58
C SER A 113 -1.29 -15.04 -5.18
N GLN A 114 -1.29 -14.93 -6.52
CA GLN A 114 -0.77 -13.75 -7.21
C GLN A 114 -1.62 -12.50 -6.97
N ASP A 115 -2.90 -12.65 -6.68
CA ASP A 115 -3.78 -11.55 -6.30
C ASP A 115 -3.81 -11.36 -4.78
N ALA A 116 -3.91 -12.44 -4.01
CA ALA A 116 -3.96 -12.39 -2.56
C ALA A 116 -2.71 -11.75 -1.92
N VAL A 117 -1.53 -11.85 -2.56
CA VAL A 117 -0.29 -11.22 -2.07
C VAL A 117 -0.37 -9.69 -1.96
N PHE A 118 -1.29 -9.03 -2.70
CA PHE A 118 -1.51 -7.60 -2.61
C PHE A 118 -2.29 -7.17 -1.36
N THR A 119 -2.86 -8.10 -0.60
CA THR A 119 -3.69 -7.78 0.58
C THR A 119 -2.97 -6.87 1.58
N ILE A 120 -1.69 -7.12 1.83
CA ILE A 120 -0.90 -6.34 2.80
C ILE A 120 -0.79 -4.87 2.36
N ILE A 121 -0.43 -4.62 1.10
CA ILE A 121 -0.31 -3.25 0.61
C ILE A 121 -1.70 -2.59 0.48
N ALA A 122 -2.71 -3.34 0.07
CA ALA A 122 -4.09 -2.87 0.04
C ALA A 122 -4.58 -2.47 1.44
N SER A 123 -4.22 -3.22 2.49
CA SER A 123 -4.59 -2.88 3.86
C SER A 123 -4.09 -1.51 4.31
N MET A 124 -2.96 -1.06 3.79
CA MET A 124 -2.45 0.30 4.07
C MET A 124 -3.37 1.36 3.46
N GLY A 125 -3.81 1.15 2.20
CA GLY A 125 -4.81 2.01 1.55
C GLY A 125 -6.13 2.05 2.33
N LEU A 126 -6.63 0.87 2.76
CA LEU A 126 -7.84 0.79 3.58
C LEU A 126 -7.68 1.53 4.91
N GLY A 127 -6.53 1.42 5.56
CA GLY A 127 -6.23 2.16 6.80
C GLY A 127 -6.29 3.68 6.61
N GLY A 128 -5.84 4.18 5.45
CA GLY A 128 -5.96 5.59 5.09
C GLY A 128 -7.40 6.03 4.89
N VAL A 129 -8.22 5.22 4.21
CA VAL A 129 -9.64 5.50 3.96
C VAL A 129 -10.47 5.44 5.26
N ARG A 130 -10.23 4.45 6.15
CA ARG A 130 -10.94 4.35 7.43
C ARG A 130 -10.81 5.61 8.28
N LYS A 131 -9.64 6.25 8.29
CA LYS A 131 -9.40 7.48 9.05
C LYS A 131 -10.17 8.69 8.56
N LEU A 132 -10.74 8.61 7.36
CA LEU A 132 -11.62 9.64 6.82
C LEU A 132 -13.05 9.53 7.36
N GLU A 133 -13.41 8.38 7.98
CA GLU A 133 -14.75 8.17 8.53
C GLU A 133 -15.83 8.56 7.50
N LEU A 134 -15.68 8.02 6.27
CA LEU A 134 -16.55 8.33 5.14
C LEU A 134 -18.01 7.95 5.43
N GLU A 135 -18.90 8.90 5.21
CA GLU A 135 -20.33 8.67 5.20
C GLU A 135 -20.86 8.42 3.77
N LEU A 136 -21.95 7.69 3.67
CA LEU A 136 -22.59 7.40 2.39
C LEU A 136 -22.99 8.70 1.67
N GLY A 137 -22.49 8.88 0.44
CA GLY A 137 -22.79 10.03 -0.41
C GLY A 137 -21.82 11.19 -0.29
N GLU A 138 -20.85 11.13 0.62
CA GLU A 138 -19.75 12.12 0.65
C GLU A 138 -18.87 11.99 -0.59
N SER A 139 -18.30 13.09 -1.04
CA SER A 139 -17.31 13.11 -2.12
C SER A 139 -15.94 12.70 -1.60
N ALA A 140 -15.22 11.86 -2.37
CA ALA A 140 -13.87 11.44 -2.05
C ALA A 140 -12.90 11.71 -3.20
N MET A 141 -11.69 12.20 -2.88
CA MET A 141 -10.60 12.35 -3.82
C MET A 141 -9.39 11.52 -3.39
N VAL A 142 -8.75 10.87 -4.36
CA VAL A 142 -7.49 10.14 -4.14
C VAL A 142 -6.42 10.77 -5.01
N ILE A 143 -5.38 11.35 -4.40
CA ILE A 143 -4.26 11.99 -5.11
C ILE A 143 -3.05 11.04 -5.08
N GLY A 144 -2.62 10.62 -6.29
CA GLY A 144 -1.59 9.63 -6.50
C GLY A 144 -2.16 8.22 -6.67
N LEU A 145 -2.07 7.70 -7.89
CA LEU A 145 -2.64 6.41 -8.30
C LEU A 145 -1.55 5.33 -8.42
N GLY A 146 -0.63 5.29 -7.46
CA GLY A 146 0.21 4.13 -7.19
C GLY A 146 -0.61 2.97 -6.64
N LEU A 147 0.03 1.87 -6.22
CA LEU A 147 -0.67 0.71 -5.64
C LEU A 147 -1.63 1.12 -4.51
N LEU A 148 -1.16 1.93 -3.56
CA LEU A 148 -2.00 2.41 -2.45
C LEU A 148 -3.20 3.21 -2.95
N GLY A 149 -3.00 4.10 -3.93
CA GLY A 149 -4.05 4.95 -4.47
C GLY A 149 -5.12 4.16 -5.23
N LEU A 150 -4.72 3.22 -6.09
CA LEU A 150 -5.66 2.38 -6.83
C LEU A 150 -6.53 1.51 -5.90
N PHE A 151 -5.97 1.02 -4.79
CA PHE A 151 -6.77 0.36 -3.77
C PHE A 151 -7.64 1.34 -2.99
N SER A 152 -7.13 2.53 -2.66
CA SER A 152 -7.93 3.56 -1.97
C SER A 152 -9.13 4.01 -2.79
N VAL A 153 -9.03 4.12 -4.13
CA VAL A 153 -10.16 4.39 -5.02
C VAL A 153 -11.27 3.35 -4.83
N GLN A 154 -10.92 2.07 -4.88
CA GLN A 154 -11.90 1.00 -4.67
C GLN A 154 -12.51 1.06 -3.26
N PHE A 155 -11.71 1.33 -2.23
CA PHE A 155 -12.22 1.42 -0.86
C PHE A 155 -13.11 2.65 -0.65
N CYS A 156 -12.80 3.80 -1.23
CA CYS A 156 -13.71 4.96 -1.21
C CYS A 156 -15.06 4.61 -1.86
N ARG A 157 -15.04 3.96 -3.03
CA ARG A 157 -16.26 3.50 -3.71
C ARG A 157 -17.05 2.51 -2.86
N LEU A 158 -16.39 1.50 -2.29
CA LEU A 158 -17.01 0.49 -1.44
C LEU A 158 -17.55 1.05 -0.12
N SER A 159 -16.99 2.17 0.36
CA SER A 159 -17.47 2.90 1.53
C SER A 159 -18.65 3.83 1.21
N GLY A 160 -19.07 3.92 -0.06
CA GLY A 160 -20.23 4.70 -0.47
C GLY A 160 -19.94 6.15 -0.86
N ALA A 161 -18.67 6.50 -1.11
CA ALA A 161 -18.33 7.83 -1.61
C ALA A 161 -18.96 8.10 -3.00
N ASN A 162 -19.44 9.33 -3.22
CA ASN A 162 -20.05 9.78 -4.47
C ASN A 162 -19.96 11.32 -4.60
N PRO A 163 -19.17 11.85 -5.56
CA PRO A 163 -18.29 11.13 -6.48
C PRO A 163 -16.98 10.65 -5.84
N VAL A 164 -16.33 9.67 -6.49
CA VAL A 164 -14.93 9.31 -6.28
C VAL A 164 -14.10 9.92 -7.40
N ILE A 165 -13.18 10.82 -7.06
CA ILE A 165 -12.30 11.54 -7.99
C ILE A 165 -10.88 11.01 -7.84
N ALA A 166 -10.32 10.44 -8.90
CA ALA A 166 -8.95 9.93 -8.96
C ALA A 166 -8.01 10.96 -9.61
N VAL A 167 -6.82 11.17 -9.04
CA VAL A 167 -5.89 12.21 -9.49
C VAL A 167 -4.48 11.65 -9.64
N ASP A 168 -3.89 11.75 -10.84
CA ASP A 168 -2.50 11.36 -11.11
C ASP A 168 -1.97 12.07 -12.35
N LEU A 169 -0.67 12.25 -12.45
CA LEU A 169 0.01 12.77 -13.64
C LEU A 169 -0.05 11.79 -14.83
N ASN A 170 -0.03 10.48 -14.54
CA ASN A 170 0.02 9.43 -15.54
C ASN A 170 -1.39 9.10 -16.09
N PRO A 171 -1.64 9.28 -17.42
CA PRO A 171 -2.96 9.02 -18.01
C PRO A 171 -3.39 7.54 -17.96
N GLU A 172 -2.45 6.60 -18.02
CA GLU A 172 -2.77 5.16 -17.93
C GLU A 172 -3.28 4.80 -16.55
N ARG A 173 -2.68 5.38 -15.49
CA ARG A 173 -3.15 5.19 -14.11
C ARG A 173 -4.52 5.82 -13.89
N ARG A 174 -4.78 6.98 -14.51
CA ARG A 174 -6.12 7.61 -14.50
C ARG A 174 -7.16 6.72 -15.16
N ALA A 175 -6.84 6.16 -16.35
CA ALA A 175 -7.72 5.22 -17.03
C ALA A 175 -8.00 3.95 -16.21
N LEU A 176 -6.97 3.40 -15.57
CA LEU A 176 -7.13 2.24 -14.68
C LEU A 176 -8.00 2.56 -13.46
N ALA A 177 -7.85 3.75 -12.86
CA ALA A 177 -8.68 4.16 -11.74
C ALA A 177 -10.17 4.24 -12.09
N LEU A 178 -10.52 4.69 -13.31
CA LEU A 178 -11.91 4.66 -13.82
C LEU A 178 -12.44 3.22 -13.91
N GLN A 179 -11.64 2.28 -14.42
CA GLN A 179 -12.02 0.86 -14.45
C GLN A 179 -12.24 0.27 -13.05
N LEU A 180 -11.50 0.77 -12.05
CA LEU A 180 -11.55 0.33 -10.67
C LEU A 180 -12.62 1.04 -9.83
N GLY A 181 -13.45 1.92 -10.43
CA GLY A 181 -14.62 2.50 -9.79
C GLY A 181 -14.50 3.97 -9.40
N ALA A 182 -13.50 4.71 -9.90
CA ALA A 182 -13.55 6.17 -9.86
C ALA A 182 -14.63 6.68 -10.83
N ASP A 183 -15.37 7.71 -10.41
CA ASP A 183 -16.37 8.37 -11.27
C ASP A 183 -15.69 9.37 -12.21
N TYR A 184 -14.60 10.00 -11.76
CA TYR A 184 -13.80 10.95 -12.55
C TYR A 184 -12.31 10.73 -12.34
N ALA A 185 -11.51 11.08 -13.36
CA ALA A 185 -10.06 11.01 -13.29
C ALA A 185 -9.45 12.30 -13.87
N LEU A 186 -8.68 13.02 -13.05
CA LEU A 186 -8.19 14.36 -13.36
C LEU A 186 -6.66 14.42 -13.40
N ASP A 187 -6.15 15.29 -14.26
CA ASP A 187 -4.74 15.68 -14.30
C ASP A 187 -4.50 16.84 -13.35
N PRO A 188 -3.63 16.71 -12.34
CA PRO A 188 -3.36 17.79 -11.39
C PRO A 188 -2.57 18.96 -12.00
N THR A 189 -2.07 18.83 -13.24
CA THR A 189 -1.38 19.91 -13.97
C THR A 189 -2.32 20.79 -14.78
N ASP A 190 -3.59 20.42 -14.88
CA ASP A 190 -4.60 21.26 -15.54
C ASP A 190 -4.73 22.59 -14.77
N PRO A 191 -4.60 23.76 -15.45
CA PRO A 191 -4.78 25.07 -14.82
C PRO A 191 -6.13 25.23 -14.09
N ASP A 192 -7.16 24.55 -14.57
CA ASP A 192 -8.51 24.58 -14.00
C ASP A 192 -8.75 23.42 -12.99
N PHE A 193 -7.73 22.67 -12.58
CA PHE A 193 -7.85 21.48 -11.73
C PHE A 193 -8.74 21.72 -10.50
N VAL A 194 -8.43 22.74 -9.68
CA VAL A 194 -9.20 23.04 -8.47
C VAL A 194 -10.64 23.42 -8.79
N LYS A 195 -10.85 24.20 -9.86
CA LYS A 195 -12.18 24.56 -10.35
C LYS A 195 -12.96 23.33 -10.78
N ASN A 196 -12.33 22.45 -11.57
CA ASN A 196 -12.94 21.19 -12.03
C ASN A 196 -13.39 20.31 -10.86
N VAL A 197 -12.55 20.15 -9.82
CA VAL A 197 -12.92 19.42 -8.59
C VAL A 197 -14.13 20.04 -7.91
N LYS A 198 -14.17 21.38 -7.79
CA LYS A 198 -15.31 22.09 -7.18
C LYS A 198 -16.57 21.96 -8.02
N ASP A 199 -16.48 22.05 -9.34
CA ASP A 199 -17.64 21.89 -10.23
C ASP A 199 -18.25 20.48 -10.07
N LEU A 200 -17.43 19.44 -9.99
CA LEU A 200 -17.85 18.05 -9.76
C LEU A 200 -18.49 17.81 -8.38
N THR A 201 -18.28 18.72 -7.44
CA THR A 201 -18.80 18.65 -6.05
C THR A 201 -19.83 19.73 -5.75
N GLY A 202 -20.46 20.30 -6.78
CA GLY A 202 -21.49 21.34 -6.63
C GLY A 202 -20.99 22.64 -5.98
N GLY A 203 -19.71 22.99 -6.19
CA GLY A 203 -19.06 24.19 -5.65
C GLY A 203 -18.56 24.06 -4.21
N LYS A 204 -18.83 22.96 -3.52
CA LYS A 204 -18.49 22.78 -2.09
C LYS A 204 -17.03 22.42 -1.87
N GLY A 205 -16.41 21.68 -2.81
CA GLY A 205 -15.13 21.00 -2.64
C GLY A 205 -15.30 19.57 -2.10
N ILE A 206 -14.18 18.92 -1.80
CA ILE A 206 -14.10 17.49 -1.42
C ILE A 206 -14.32 17.31 0.08
N ASP A 207 -15.22 16.41 0.47
CA ASP A 207 -15.48 16.07 1.87
C ASP A 207 -14.32 15.25 2.46
N ALA A 208 -13.73 14.36 1.66
CA ALA A 208 -12.64 13.45 2.08
C ALA A 208 -11.57 13.31 1.02
N CYS A 209 -10.29 13.35 1.42
CA CYS A 209 -9.15 13.18 0.52
C CYS A 209 -8.15 12.18 1.08
N VAL A 210 -7.68 11.24 0.26
CA VAL A 210 -6.52 10.39 0.55
C VAL A 210 -5.34 10.94 -0.23
N GLU A 211 -4.38 11.56 0.45
CA GLU A 211 -3.13 12.01 -0.13
C GLU A 211 -2.11 10.87 -0.06
N VAL A 212 -1.69 10.33 -1.22
CA VAL A 212 -0.88 9.11 -1.33
C VAL A 212 0.52 9.38 -1.88
N THR A 213 0.77 10.59 -2.37
CA THR A 213 2.04 10.92 -3.03
C THR A 213 3.14 11.31 -2.04
N GLY A 214 2.76 11.99 -0.95
CA GLY A 214 3.68 12.65 -0.04
C GLY A 214 4.39 13.87 -0.64
N ALA A 215 3.90 14.40 -1.78
CA ALA A 215 4.43 15.57 -2.44
C ALA A 215 3.77 16.85 -1.91
N SER A 216 4.58 17.90 -1.72
CA SER A 216 4.10 19.20 -1.22
C SER A 216 3.03 19.83 -2.13
N THR A 217 3.19 19.69 -3.45
CA THR A 217 2.20 20.18 -4.44
C THR A 217 0.86 19.47 -4.30
N ALA A 218 0.86 18.15 -4.11
CA ALA A 218 -0.37 17.38 -3.92
C ALA A 218 -1.08 17.75 -2.61
N MET A 219 -0.31 17.97 -1.53
CA MET A 219 -0.84 18.46 -0.27
C MET A 219 -1.52 19.83 -0.42
N GLN A 220 -0.89 20.76 -1.14
CA GLN A 220 -1.45 22.08 -1.40
C GLN A 220 -2.75 21.98 -2.19
N GLN A 221 -2.76 21.16 -3.25
CA GLN A 221 -3.96 20.91 -4.06
C GLN A 221 -5.08 20.25 -3.24
N ALA A 222 -4.75 19.32 -2.34
CA ALA A 222 -5.74 18.72 -1.45
C ALA A 222 -6.41 19.78 -0.56
N LEU A 223 -5.65 20.72 -0.01
CA LEU A 223 -6.16 21.82 0.81
C LEU A 223 -7.03 22.79 0.00
N GLU A 224 -6.64 23.12 -1.23
CA GLU A 224 -7.39 24.02 -2.11
C GLU A 224 -8.72 23.42 -2.59
N CYS A 225 -8.76 22.09 -2.74
CA CYS A 225 -9.95 21.35 -3.13
C CYS A 225 -10.88 21.02 -1.95
N ALA A 226 -10.41 21.12 -0.70
CA ALA A 226 -11.17 20.67 0.46
C ALA A 226 -12.45 21.51 0.70
N ALA A 227 -13.53 20.83 1.05
CA ALA A 227 -14.76 21.45 1.53
C ALA A 227 -14.58 21.99 2.96
N ARG A 228 -15.55 22.77 3.43
CA ARG A 228 -15.64 23.09 4.87
C ARG A 228 -15.80 21.79 5.66
N GLN A 229 -15.05 21.66 6.76
CA GLN A 229 -14.97 20.47 7.59
C GLN A 229 -14.37 19.25 6.85
N GLY A 230 -13.78 19.44 5.67
CA GLY A 230 -13.13 18.38 4.89
C GLY A 230 -12.03 17.66 5.69
N ARG A 231 -11.76 16.42 5.30
CA ARG A 231 -10.77 15.55 5.96
C ARG A 231 -9.73 15.09 4.95
N ILE A 232 -8.47 15.25 5.29
CA ILE A 232 -7.34 14.84 4.45
C ILE A 232 -6.51 13.80 5.20
N SER A 233 -6.49 12.58 4.71
CA SER A 233 -5.67 11.47 5.20
C SER A 233 -4.29 11.53 4.55
N LEU A 234 -3.25 11.75 5.37
CA LEU A 234 -1.85 11.80 4.94
C LEU A 234 -1.28 10.37 4.93
N LEU A 235 -1.51 9.65 3.82
CA LEU A 235 -1.08 8.28 3.64
C LEU A 235 0.29 8.18 2.96
N GLY A 236 0.60 9.13 2.06
CA GLY A 236 1.88 9.21 1.38
C GLY A 236 3.03 9.54 2.33
N CYS A 237 4.18 8.88 2.11
CA CYS A 237 5.39 9.16 2.88
C CYS A 237 6.13 10.36 2.29
N THR A 238 5.95 11.54 2.88
CA THR A 238 6.67 12.76 2.53
C THR A 238 8.18 12.57 2.70
N ARG A 239 8.95 12.86 1.66
CA ARG A 239 10.42 12.80 1.68
C ARG A 239 11.05 14.14 2.04
N ILE A 240 10.47 15.21 1.55
CA ILE A 240 10.88 16.58 1.80
C ILE A 240 9.63 17.37 2.19
N SER A 241 9.65 18.01 3.36
CA SER A 241 8.56 18.87 3.83
C SER A 241 8.90 20.32 3.48
N ASP A 242 8.55 20.72 2.26
CA ASP A 242 8.77 22.05 1.70
C ASP A 242 7.47 22.77 1.35
N CYS A 243 6.32 22.30 1.88
CA CYS A 243 5.01 22.89 1.71
C CYS A 243 4.80 24.03 2.71
N SER A 244 4.46 25.21 2.21
CA SER A 244 3.96 26.32 3.03
C SER A 244 2.43 26.25 3.12
N VAL A 245 1.89 26.08 4.33
CA VAL A 245 0.45 26.03 4.58
C VAL A 245 0.00 27.30 5.28
N ASP A 246 -0.96 28.01 4.70
CA ASP A 246 -1.69 29.05 5.41
C ASP A 246 -2.71 28.41 6.37
N TYR A 247 -2.27 28.18 7.60
CA TYR A 247 -3.10 27.52 8.60
C TYR A 247 -4.41 28.26 8.88
N TYR A 248 -4.43 29.58 8.78
CA TYR A 248 -5.67 30.35 9.00
C TYR A 248 -6.68 30.14 7.86
N ALA A 249 -6.24 30.34 6.63
CA ALA A 249 -7.13 30.31 5.48
C ALA A 249 -7.49 28.89 5.05
N GLN A 250 -6.54 27.92 5.13
CA GLN A 250 -6.71 26.58 4.57
C GLN A 250 -7.15 25.53 5.62
N VAL A 251 -6.88 25.75 6.91
CA VAL A 251 -7.19 24.77 7.96
C VAL A 251 -8.15 25.34 9.01
N HIS A 252 -7.78 26.44 9.69
CA HIS A 252 -8.54 26.97 10.82
C HIS A 252 -9.93 27.48 10.41
N LYS A 253 -9.99 28.41 9.44
CA LYS A 253 -11.25 29.03 8.99
C LYS A 253 -12.23 28.04 8.35
N PRO A 254 -11.81 27.13 7.46
CA PRO A 254 -12.71 26.11 6.90
C PRO A 254 -12.92 24.90 7.82
N GLY A 255 -12.12 24.70 8.87
CA GLY A 255 -12.22 23.58 9.79
C GLY A 255 -11.71 22.25 9.21
N VAL A 256 -10.78 22.31 8.25
CA VAL A 256 -10.20 21.11 7.62
C VAL A 256 -9.39 20.32 8.64
N LYS A 257 -9.49 18.99 8.58
CA LYS A 257 -8.72 18.05 9.42
C LYS A 257 -7.60 17.41 8.61
N LEU A 258 -6.36 17.54 9.09
CA LEU A 258 -5.20 16.80 8.58
C LEU A 258 -4.95 15.59 9.47
N ILE A 259 -5.05 14.39 8.91
CA ILE A 259 -5.06 13.13 9.66
C ILE A 259 -3.87 12.27 9.26
N GLY A 260 -2.94 12.02 10.19
CA GLY A 260 -1.82 11.11 9.97
C GLY A 260 -2.31 9.67 9.77
N ALA A 261 -1.90 9.04 8.67
CA ALA A 261 -2.37 7.71 8.28
C ALA A 261 -1.24 6.68 8.12
N HIS A 262 -0.09 6.93 8.74
CA HIS A 262 1.01 5.97 8.71
C HIS A 262 0.60 4.63 9.33
N ASN A 263 1.09 3.52 8.76
CA ASN A 263 0.72 2.17 9.20
C ASN A 263 1.02 1.89 10.70
N MET A 264 2.01 2.57 11.28
CA MET A 264 2.37 2.42 12.71
C MET A 264 1.35 3.00 13.68
N VAL A 265 0.37 3.80 13.23
CA VAL A 265 -0.67 4.35 14.12
C VAL A 265 -1.89 3.43 14.24
N ARG A 266 -1.81 2.21 13.73
CA ARG A 266 -2.85 1.19 13.87
C ARG A 266 -2.84 0.56 15.27
N PRO A 267 -4.02 0.13 15.78
CA PRO A 267 -4.07 -0.71 16.95
C PRO A 267 -3.29 -2.01 16.73
N GLN A 268 -2.61 -2.48 17.75
CA GLN A 268 -1.77 -3.68 17.68
C GLN A 268 -2.52 -4.94 18.15
N MET A 269 -3.43 -4.82 19.11
CA MET A 269 -4.11 -5.95 19.75
C MET A 269 -5.55 -6.11 19.25
N ASP A 270 -6.38 -5.09 19.44
CA ASP A 270 -7.82 -5.16 19.19
C ASP A 270 -8.29 -4.02 18.28
N SER A 271 -9.19 -4.34 17.36
CA SER A 271 -9.87 -3.36 16.51
C SER A 271 -10.99 -2.68 17.28
N TYR A 272 -11.22 -1.39 17.01
CA TYR A 272 -12.37 -0.62 17.47
C TYR A 272 -12.88 0.29 16.34
N PRO A 273 -14.06 0.90 16.46
CA PRO A 273 -14.63 1.70 15.37
C PRO A 273 -13.64 2.67 14.75
N HIS A 274 -13.54 2.64 13.41
CA HIS A 274 -12.60 3.41 12.57
C HIS A 274 -11.10 3.10 12.76
N HIS A 275 -10.74 2.23 13.70
CA HIS A 275 -9.36 1.85 14.00
C HIS A 275 -9.22 0.34 14.04
N TRP A 276 -8.80 -0.26 12.93
CA TRP A 276 -8.67 -1.71 12.80
C TRP A 276 -7.21 -2.14 12.82
N THR A 277 -6.99 -3.33 13.38
CA THR A 277 -5.67 -3.97 13.33
C THR A 277 -5.30 -4.31 11.88
N HIS A 278 -4.01 -4.53 11.65
CA HIS A 278 -3.53 -4.98 10.34
C HIS A 278 -4.19 -6.31 9.92
N HIS A 279 -4.31 -7.25 10.85
CA HIS A 279 -4.90 -8.57 10.57
C HIS A 279 -6.38 -8.48 10.18
N ASP A 280 -7.15 -7.66 10.88
CA ASP A 280 -8.58 -7.52 10.60
C ASP A 280 -8.81 -6.82 9.26
N ASP A 281 -8.00 -5.82 8.93
CA ASP A 281 -8.02 -5.22 7.59
C ASP A 281 -7.65 -6.24 6.50
N CYS A 282 -6.62 -7.07 6.73
CA CYS A 282 -6.26 -8.12 5.78
C CYS A 282 -7.41 -9.14 5.59
N ARG A 283 -8.07 -9.58 6.66
CA ARG A 283 -9.22 -10.49 6.58
C ARG A 283 -10.39 -9.87 5.82
N ALA A 284 -10.69 -8.59 6.08
CA ALA A 284 -11.73 -7.86 5.36
C ALA A 284 -11.43 -7.79 3.85
N ILE A 285 -10.20 -7.50 3.48
CA ILE A 285 -9.76 -7.42 2.07
C ILE A 285 -9.84 -8.79 1.39
N LEU A 286 -9.35 -9.85 2.03
CA LEU A 286 -9.48 -11.22 1.51
C LEU A 286 -10.96 -11.60 1.30
N GLY A 287 -11.84 -11.19 2.21
CA GLY A 287 -13.29 -11.37 2.07
C GLY A 287 -13.87 -10.59 0.89
N LEU A 288 -13.44 -9.35 0.66
CA LEU A 288 -13.86 -8.54 -0.49
C LEU A 288 -13.37 -9.12 -1.83
N MET A 289 -12.13 -9.64 -1.88
CA MET A 289 -11.61 -10.35 -3.04
C MET A 289 -12.40 -11.62 -3.33
N ALA A 290 -12.65 -12.45 -2.31
CA ALA A 290 -13.42 -13.68 -2.44
C ALA A 290 -14.85 -13.44 -2.91
N ALA A 291 -15.46 -12.33 -2.52
CA ALA A 291 -16.79 -11.91 -2.94
C ALA A 291 -16.82 -11.22 -4.32
N GLY A 292 -15.66 -11.09 -5.00
CA GLY A 292 -15.55 -10.39 -6.29
C GLY A 292 -15.83 -8.87 -6.22
N ARG A 293 -15.81 -8.30 -5.01
CA ARG A 293 -16.09 -6.86 -4.78
C ARG A 293 -14.87 -5.97 -4.91
N MET A 294 -13.68 -6.55 -4.87
CA MET A 294 -12.40 -5.87 -5.03
C MET A 294 -11.60 -6.54 -6.15
N GLN A 295 -11.02 -5.75 -7.03
CA GLN A 295 -10.27 -6.21 -8.19
C GLN A 295 -8.77 -5.98 -7.96
N VAL A 296 -7.96 -7.01 -8.19
CA VAL A 296 -6.49 -6.95 -8.11
C VAL A 296 -5.84 -7.23 -9.46
N THR A 297 -6.38 -8.18 -10.22
CA THR A 297 -5.82 -8.61 -11.51
C THR A 297 -5.48 -7.44 -12.45
N PRO A 298 -6.32 -6.39 -12.61
CA PRO A 298 -5.98 -5.24 -13.45
C PRO A 298 -4.81 -4.41 -12.93
N ILE A 299 -4.48 -4.51 -11.62
CA ILE A 299 -3.39 -3.78 -10.98
C ILE A 299 -2.06 -4.55 -11.10
N ARG A 300 -2.12 -5.87 -11.16
CA ARG A 300 -0.97 -6.75 -11.30
C ARG A 300 -0.40 -6.66 -12.71
N SER A 301 0.64 -5.84 -12.90
CA SER A 301 1.22 -5.60 -14.23
C SER A 301 2.04 -6.77 -14.74
N ARG A 302 2.78 -7.46 -13.84
CA ARG A 302 3.67 -8.58 -14.22
C ARG A 302 4.02 -9.47 -13.04
N VAL A 303 4.32 -10.73 -13.36
CA VAL A 303 4.96 -11.70 -12.46
C VAL A 303 6.31 -12.09 -13.08
N VAL A 304 7.38 -12.01 -12.30
CA VAL A 304 8.76 -12.26 -12.76
C VAL A 304 9.48 -13.17 -11.78
N SER A 305 10.46 -13.93 -12.24
CA SER A 305 11.32 -14.69 -11.34
C SER A 305 12.01 -13.78 -10.34
N ALA A 306 12.11 -14.20 -9.08
CA ALA A 306 12.87 -13.49 -8.07
C ALA A 306 14.38 -13.41 -8.37
N GLU A 307 14.89 -14.26 -9.27
CA GLU A 307 16.27 -14.17 -9.78
C GLU A 307 16.52 -12.87 -10.56
N ASP A 308 15.49 -12.30 -11.18
CA ASP A 308 15.57 -11.04 -11.91
C ASP A 308 15.55 -9.81 -10.97
N ALA A 309 15.47 -9.97 -9.65
CA ALA A 309 15.34 -8.84 -8.72
C ALA A 309 16.39 -7.73 -8.93
N PRO A 310 17.69 -8.00 -9.16
CA PRO A 310 18.67 -6.94 -9.41
C PRO A 310 18.29 -6.06 -10.60
N LYS A 311 17.87 -6.68 -11.71
CA LYS A 311 17.44 -6.01 -12.94
C LYS A 311 16.15 -5.20 -12.73
N ILE A 312 15.19 -5.77 -11.97
CA ILE A 312 13.92 -5.12 -11.65
C ILE A 312 14.16 -3.87 -10.80
N TYR A 313 15.06 -3.92 -9.83
CA TYR A 313 15.39 -2.76 -9.01
C TYR A 313 16.19 -1.70 -9.76
N GLN A 314 17.06 -2.10 -10.69
CA GLN A 314 17.70 -1.15 -11.62
C GLN A 314 16.62 -0.41 -12.43
N GLN A 315 15.67 -1.14 -13.03
CA GLN A 315 14.55 -0.54 -13.74
C GLN A 315 13.72 0.39 -12.84
N LEU A 316 13.47 0.02 -11.58
CA LEU A 316 12.73 0.86 -10.62
C LEU A 316 13.41 2.21 -10.37
N VAL A 317 14.74 2.28 -10.45
CA VAL A 317 15.49 3.54 -10.32
C VAL A 317 15.39 4.39 -11.59
N GLU A 318 15.55 3.76 -12.75
CA GLU A 318 15.73 4.44 -14.04
C GLU A 318 14.39 4.84 -14.68
N ASP A 319 13.34 4.04 -14.50
CA ASP A 319 12.05 4.22 -15.16
C ASP A 319 11.03 4.92 -14.27
N LYS A 320 10.65 6.14 -14.63
CA LYS A 320 9.58 6.89 -13.94
C LYS A 320 8.20 6.23 -14.08
N ASN A 321 8.01 5.41 -15.14
CA ASN A 321 6.78 4.67 -15.42
C ASN A 321 6.90 3.19 -15.03
N PHE A 322 7.76 2.87 -14.05
CA PHE A 322 7.92 1.50 -13.56
C PHE A 322 6.57 0.79 -13.40
N PRO A 323 6.42 -0.43 -13.95
CA PRO A 323 5.16 -1.18 -13.91
C PRO A 323 4.69 -1.40 -12.48
N GLN A 324 3.51 -0.87 -12.17
CA GLN A 324 2.88 -1.10 -10.87
C GLN A 324 2.48 -2.56 -10.73
N GLY A 325 2.40 -3.04 -9.49
CA GLY A 325 1.99 -4.43 -9.27
C GLY A 325 2.98 -5.44 -9.84
N THR A 326 4.29 -5.14 -9.82
CA THR A 326 5.33 -6.12 -10.08
C THR A 326 5.39 -7.12 -8.93
N VAL A 327 5.30 -8.41 -9.25
CA VAL A 327 5.32 -9.54 -8.31
C VAL A 327 6.54 -10.40 -8.59
N PHE A 328 7.30 -10.75 -7.55
CA PHE A 328 8.35 -11.77 -7.62
C PHE A 328 7.76 -13.15 -7.34
N ASP A 329 8.09 -14.12 -8.21
CA ASP A 329 7.82 -15.54 -8.04
C ASP A 329 9.03 -16.22 -7.39
N TRP A 330 8.81 -16.87 -6.23
CA TRP A 330 9.83 -17.55 -5.43
C TRP A 330 9.72 -19.06 -5.46
N ARG A 331 8.74 -19.64 -6.18
CA ARG A 331 8.39 -21.05 -6.07
C ARG A 331 9.52 -21.98 -6.50
N ASP A 332 10.37 -21.56 -7.43
CA ASP A 332 11.48 -22.33 -7.96
C ASP A 332 12.82 -22.12 -7.22
N LEU A 333 12.81 -21.37 -6.08
CA LEU A 333 14.00 -20.99 -5.31
C LEU A 333 14.05 -21.61 -3.91
#